data_b8785f3daf8c4e858c39734ea020a491
#
_entry.id   b8785f3daf8c4e858c39734ea020a491
#
_cell.length_a   1.000
_cell.length_b   1.000
_cell.length_c   1.000
_cell.angle_alpha   90.00
_cell.angle_beta   90.00
_cell.angle_gamma   90.00
#
_symmetry.space_group_name_H-M   'P 1'
#
loop_
_entity.id
_entity.type
_entity.pdbx_description
1 polymer ?
#
loop_
_entity_poly.entity_id
_entity_poly.type
_entity_poly.pdbx_seq_one_letter_code
_entity_poly.pdbx_strand_id
1 'polypeptide(L)'
;VDPGHPVLRHRSDSISFSGSWSVRLTGKGFHTSHLHPMGWFSSAFYVNLPDEANMGPPPAGWLALGAPPPELNLDLSSVRRIEPKPGRLVIFPSIMWHGTIPFDEGERLSVAFDIATPPTPGHAV
;
A
#
# COMPACT_ATOMS: atom_id res chain seq x y z
N VAL A 1 9.83 22.90 -4.28
CA VAL A 1 9.11 22.02 -3.34
C VAL A 1 9.03 22.71 -1.99
N ASP A 2 7.87 22.75 -1.40
CA ASP A 2 7.67 23.27 -0.05
C ASP A 2 8.51 22.44 0.95
N PRO A 3 9.47 23.06 1.67
CA PRO A 3 10.29 22.35 2.66
C PRO A 3 9.48 21.79 3.83
N GLY A 4 8.27 22.26 4.04
CA GLY A 4 7.33 21.72 5.03
C GLY A 4 6.50 20.55 4.56
N HIS A 5 6.53 20.20 3.28
CA HIS A 5 5.71 19.12 2.74
C HIS A 5 6.09 17.76 3.36
N PRO A 6 5.14 17.03 3.95
CA PRO A 6 5.45 15.86 4.77
C PRO A 6 6.13 14.72 3.99
N VAL A 7 5.95 14.65 2.69
CA VAL A 7 6.53 13.60 1.83
C VAL A 7 7.69 14.17 1.00
N LEU A 8 7.46 15.26 0.27
CA LEU A 8 8.42 15.75 -0.71
C LEU A 8 9.64 16.44 -0.10
N ARG A 9 9.56 16.87 1.17
CA ARG A 9 10.73 17.40 1.89
C ARG A 9 11.89 16.41 2.00
N HIS A 10 11.60 15.10 1.88
CA HIS A 10 12.60 14.05 1.95
C HIS A 10 13.21 13.69 0.58
N ARG A 11 12.96 14.50 -0.44
CA ARG A 11 13.49 14.25 -1.78
C ARG A 11 15.02 14.07 -1.75
N SER A 12 15.50 13.01 -2.37
CA SER A 12 16.89 12.62 -2.43
C SER A 12 17.24 12.09 -3.82
N ASP A 13 18.51 12.19 -4.20
CA ASP A 13 19.03 11.63 -5.45
C ASP A 13 19.30 10.12 -5.35
N SER A 14 19.22 9.57 -4.16
CA SER A 14 19.38 8.14 -3.90
C SER A 14 18.19 7.60 -3.13
N ILE A 15 17.85 6.34 -3.38
CA ILE A 15 16.83 5.62 -2.65
C ILE A 15 17.42 4.33 -2.08
N SER A 16 16.90 3.90 -0.95
CA SER A 16 17.17 2.59 -0.39
C SER A 16 15.86 1.93 0.04
N PHE A 17 15.83 0.62 -0.03
CA PHE A 17 14.68 -0.15 0.40
C PHE A 17 14.83 -0.50 1.88
N SER A 18 13.79 -0.26 2.67
CA SER A 18 13.73 -0.72 4.06
C SER A 18 13.24 -2.16 4.17
N GLY A 19 12.61 -2.68 3.14
CA GLY A 19 12.16 -4.06 3.04
C GLY A 19 11.48 -4.35 1.72
N SER A 20 11.45 -5.62 1.35
CA SER A 20 10.64 -6.13 0.25
C SER A 20 10.17 -7.54 0.59
N TRP A 21 8.97 -7.89 0.15
CA TRP A 21 8.36 -9.19 0.47
C TRP A 21 7.30 -9.56 -0.56
N SER A 22 7.02 -10.84 -0.65
CA SER A 22 5.87 -11.35 -1.39
C SER A 22 4.72 -11.64 -0.44
N VAL A 23 3.50 -11.42 -0.92
CA VAL A 23 2.27 -11.67 -0.18
C VAL A 23 1.37 -12.56 -1.00
N ARG A 24 1.05 -13.72 -0.44
CA ARG A 24 0.10 -14.67 -1.02
C ARG A 24 -1.17 -14.66 -0.17
N LEU A 25 -2.27 -14.24 -0.75
CA LEU A 25 -3.59 -14.29 -0.12
C LEU A 25 -4.44 -15.33 -0.85
N THR A 26 -5.12 -16.15 -0.07
CA THR A 26 -6.13 -17.09 -0.59
C THR A 26 -7.53 -16.64 -0.19
N GLY A 27 -8.55 -17.22 -0.78
CA GLY A 27 -9.94 -16.79 -0.70
C GLY A 27 -10.40 -16.19 0.61
N LYS A 28 -11.13 -15.08 0.55
CA LYS A 28 -11.50 -14.20 1.66
C LYS A 28 -10.34 -13.49 2.34
N GLY A 29 -9.14 -13.60 1.80
CA GLY A 29 -7.96 -12.92 2.30
C GLY A 29 -8.05 -11.40 2.13
N PHE A 30 -7.54 -10.67 3.11
CA PHE A 30 -7.44 -9.22 3.06
C PHE A 30 -6.36 -8.73 4.00
N HIS A 31 -5.91 -7.51 3.77
CA HIS A 31 -5.10 -6.77 4.72
C HIS A 31 -5.96 -5.70 5.40
N THR A 32 -5.99 -5.71 6.73
CA THR A 32 -6.58 -4.64 7.51
C THR A 32 -5.86 -3.34 7.21
N SER A 33 -6.59 -2.23 7.19
CA SER A 33 -6.01 -0.92 6.98
C SER A 33 -4.92 -0.62 8.00
N HIS A 34 -3.75 -0.24 7.53
CA HIS A 34 -2.56 0.05 8.33
C HIS A 34 -1.68 1.07 7.62
N LEU A 35 -0.61 1.50 8.28
CA LEU A 35 0.42 2.37 7.71
C LEU A 35 1.81 1.88 8.11
N HIS A 36 2.83 2.36 7.40
CA HIS A 36 4.23 2.02 7.67
C HIS A 36 4.98 3.28 8.12
N PRO A 37 4.99 3.58 9.44
CA PRO A 37 5.49 4.87 9.93
C PRO A 37 6.99 5.11 9.70
N MET A 38 7.76 4.04 9.47
CA MET A 38 9.20 4.11 9.23
C MET A 38 9.56 4.19 7.74
N GLY A 39 8.60 4.07 6.85
CA GLY A 39 8.81 4.17 5.42
C GLY A 39 8.57 5.58 4.89
N TRP A 40 9.10 5.85 3.70
CA TRP A 40 8.80 7.04 2.92
C TRP A 40 7.69 6.77 1.91
N PHE A 41 7.90 5.79 1.04
CA PHE A 41 6.89 5.26 0.13
C PHE A 41 6.71 3.76 0.31
N SER A 42 5.48 3.33 0.22
CA SER A 42 5.09 1.92 0.17
C SER A 42 4.58 1.57 -1.21
N SER A 43 4.49 0.30 -1.51
CA SER A 43 4.07 -0.16 -2.83
C SER A 43 3.23 -1.43 -2.78
N ALA A 44 2.53 -1.68 -3.86
CA ALA A 44 1.93 -2.97 -4.18
C ALA A 44 2.11 -3.25 -5.67
N PHE A 45 2.72 -4.37 -6.00
CA PHE A 45 2.87 -4.86 -7.37
C PHE A 45 2.11 -6.18 -7.50
N TYR A 46 1.16 -6.23 -8.43
CA TYR A 46 0.32 -7.41 -8.61
C TYR A 46 0.93 -8.37 -9.63
N VAL A 47 1.25 -9.58 -9.19
CA VAL A 47 1.83 -10.63 -10.03
C VAL A 47 0.73 -11.49 -10.61
N ASN A 48 -0.17 -12.01 -9.75
CA ASN A 48 -1.25 -12.89 -10.14
C ASN A 48 -2.52 -12.55 -9.35
N LEU A 49 -3.65 -12.64 -10.00
CA LEU A 49 -4.97 -12.35 -9.42
C LEU A 49 -5.94 -13.49 -9.75
N PRO A 50 -6.96 -13.71 -8.90
CA PRO A 50 -8.10 -14.54 -9.30
C PRO A 50 -8.78 -13.95 -10.53
N ASP A 51 -9.46 -14.78 -11.30
CA ASP A 51 -10.34 -14.31 -12.35
C ASP A 51 -11.56 -13.54 -11.78
N GLU A 52 -12.29 -12.83 -12.63
CA GLU A 52 -13.41 -11.99 -12.19
C GLU A 52 -14.49 -12.77 -11.42
N ALA A 53 -14.77 -14.00 -11.84
CA ALA A 53 -15.77 -14.84 -11.20
C ALA A 53 -15.37 -15.22 -9.76
N ASN A 54 -14.10 -15.48 -9.52
CA ASN A 54 -13.57 -15.84 -8.21
C ASN A 54 -13.28 -14.62 -7.34
N MET A 55 -12.82 -13.52 -7.95
CA MET A 55 -12.58 -12.26 -7.22
C MET A 55 -13.85 -11.72 -6.57
N GLY A 56 -14.96 -11.83 -7.25
CA GLY A 56 -16.21 -11.21 -6.86
C GLY A 56 -16.41 -9.83 -7.49
N PRO A 57 -17.61 -9.24 -7.28
CA PRO A 57 -17.93 -7.95 -7.89
C PRO A 57 -17.05 -6.82 -7.34
N PRO A 58 -16.70 -5.82 -8.15
CA PRO A 58 -15.99 -4.65 -7.67
C PRO A 58 -16.69 -4.00 -6.46
N PRO A 59 -15.96 -3.55 -5.43
CA PRO A 59 -14.51 -3.40 -5.36
C PRO A 59 -13.78 -4.57 -4.66
N ALA A 60 -14.28 -5.80 -4.75
CA ALA A 60 -13.62 -6.96 -4.14
C ALA A 60 -12.15 -7.08 -4.59
N GLY A 61 -11.24 -7.22 -3.64
CA GLY A 61 -9.81 -7.33 -3.89
C GLY A 61 -9.09 -6.01 -4.16
N TRP A 62 -9.80 -4.90 -4.23
CA TRP A 62 -9.18 -3.61 -4.53
C TRP A 62 -8.35 -3.07 -3.36
N LEU A 63 -7.35 -2.26 -3.69
CA LEU A 63 -6.56 -1.52 -2.72
C LEU A 63 -7.35 -0.28 -2.28
N ALA A 64 -7.55 -0.15 -0.96
CA ALA A 64 -8.21 1.01 -0.38
C ALA A 64 -7.16 1.90 0.30
N LEU A 65 -7.11 3.16 -0.11
CA LEU A 65 -6.17 4.16 0.42
C LEU A 65 -6.92 5.21 1.25
N GLY A 66 -6.40 5.53 2.41
CA GLY A 66 -6.87 6.64 3.24
C GLY A 66 -7.96 6.29 4.25
N ALA A 67 -8.53 5.08 4.20
CA ALA A 67 -9.50 4.66 5.20
C ALA A 67 -8.79 4.24 6.49
N PRO A 68 -9.20 4.76 7.68
CA PRO A 68 -8.61 4.34 8.94
C PRO A 68 -8.96 2.89 9.28
N PRO A 69 -8.18 2.22 10.13
CA PRO A 69 -8.52 0.89 10.59
C PRO A 69 -9.80 0.90 11.45
N PRO A 70 -10.58 -0.20 11.45
CA PRO A 70 -11.85 -0.28 12.18
C PRO A 70 -11.73 0.03 13.68
N GLU A 71 -10.59 -0.27 14.27
CA GLU A 71 -10.33 -0.08 15.72
C GLU A 71 -10.41 1.39 16.15
N LEU A 72 -10.19 2.32 15.23
CA LEU A 72 -10.29 3.75 15.52
C LEU A 72 -11.75 4.23 15.58
N ASN A 73 -12.69 3.40 15.14
CA ASN A 73 -14.12 3.70 15.15
C ASN A 73 -14.48 5.06 14.51
N LEU A 74 -13.79 5.39 13.41
CA LEU A 74 -14.02 6.60 12.63
C LEU A 74 -14.80 6.24 11.37
N ASP A 75 -15.88 6.96 11.12
CA ASP A 75 -16.69 6.80 9.91
C ASP A 75 -16.09 7.62 8.76
N LEU A 76 -14.95 7.19 8.26
CA LEU A 76 -14.26 7.83 7.15
C LEU A 76 -14.07 6.84 6.02
N SER A 77 -14.53 7.20 4.84
CA SER A 77 -14.34 6.43 3.62
C SER A 77 -12.90 6.51 3.12
N SER A 78 -12.49 5.53 2.32
CA SER A 78 -11.22 5.59 1.60
C SER A 78 -11.21 6.80 0.67
N VAL A 79 -10.05 7.47 0.60
CA VAL A 79 -9.82 8.60 -0.32
C VAL A 79 -9.76 8.10 -1.77
N ARG A 80 -9.20 6.92 -1.97
CA ARG A 80 -9.08 6.29 -3.28
C ARG A 80 -9.12 4.79 -3.19
N ARG A 81 -9.73 4.16 -4.19
CA ARG A 81 -9.71 2.71 -4.41
C ARG A 81 -9.05 2.43 -5.75
N ILE A 82 -8.15 1.45 -5.78
CA ILE A 82 -7.39 1.11 -6.97
C ILE A 82 -7.64 -0.35 -7.32
N GLU A 83 -8.13 -0.57 -8.52
CA GLU A 83 -8.34 -1.90 -9.07
C GLU A 83 -7.00 -2.61 -9.27
N PRO A 84 -6.81 -3.81 -8.71
CA PRO A 84 -5.62 -4.59 -8.97
C PRO A 84 -5.66 -5.15 -10.39
N LYS A 85 -4.52 -5.13 -11.06
CA LYS A 85 -4.33 -5.77 -12.38
C LYS A 85 -2.94 -6.40 -12.43
N PRO A 86 -2.77 -7.59 -13.02
CA PRO A 86 -1.44 -8.16 -13.21
C PRO A 86 -0.50 -7.17 -13.90
N GLY A 87 0.69 -6.96 -13.33
CA GLY A 87 1.67 -5.99 -13.83
C GLY A 87 1.46 -4.55 -13.37
N ARG A 88 0.39 -4.23 -12.65
CA ARG A 88 0.18 -2.89 -12.09
C ARG A 88 1.03 -2.69 -10.84
N LEU A 89 1.78 -1.60 -10.82
CA LEU A 89 2.48 -1.11 -9.64
C LEU A 89 1.76 0.12 -9.10
N VAL A 90 1.48 0.10 -7.81
CA VAL A 90 0.95 1.26 -7.07
C VAL A 90 2.00 1.71 -6.07
N ILE A 91 2.27 3.01 -6.03
CA ILE A 91 3.17 3.64 -5.07
C ILE A 91 2.39 4.71 -4.31
N PHE A 92 2.52 4.72 -3.00
CA PHE A 92 1.80 5.65 -2.14
C PHE A 92 2.64 6.01 -0.91
N PRO A 93 2.39 7.17 -0.27
CA PRO A 93 3.12 7.53 0.94
C PRO A 93 2.93 6.49 2.05
N SER A 94 4.00 6.10 2.71
CA SER A 94 3.95 5.07 3.77
C SER A 94 3.10 5.48 4.97
N ILE A 95 2.89 6.78 5.18
CA ILE A 95 2.04 7.33 6.25
C ILE A 95 0.54 7.28 5.92
N MET A 96 0.18 6.88 4.70
CA MET A 96 -1.21 6.75 4.29
C MET A 96 -1.77 5.40 4.74
N TRP A 97 -2.96 5.43 5.36
CA TRP A 97 -3.71 4.20 5.64
C TRP A 97 -3.96 3.44 4.35
N HIS A 98 -3.71 2.14 4.35
CA HIS A 98 -3.97 1.29 3.21
C HIS A 98 -4.36 -0.11 3.64
N GLY A 99 -5.21 -0.74 2.85
CA GLY A 99 -5.69 -2.10 3.08
C GLY A 99 -6.24 -2.71 1.80
N THR A 100 -6.52 -3.99 1.85
CA THR A 100 -7.14 -4.72 0.74
C THR A 100 -8.59 -5.01 1.09
N ILE A 101 -9.51 -4.68 0.19
CA ILE A 101 -10.91 -5.10 0.31
C ILE A 101 -10.97 -6.61 0.12
N PRO A 102 -11.69 -7.35 0.98
CA PRO A 102 -11.79 -8.80 0.83
C PRO A 102 -12.27 -9.23 -0.55
N PHE A 103 -11.77 -10.36 -1.04
CA PHE A 103 -12.22 -11.01 -2.27
C PHE A 103 -12.74 -12.41 -1.95
N ASP A 104 -13.57 -12.97 -2.85
CA ASP A 104 -14.34 -14.16 -2.53
C ASP A 104 -13.50 -15.44 -2.55
N GLU A 105 -12.87 -15.77 -3.67
CA GLU A 105 -12.14 -17.02 -3.85
C GLU A 105 -10.89 -16.84 -4.71
N GLY A 106 -10.05 -17.87 -4.74
CA GLY A 106 -8.84 -17.92 -5.54
C GLY A 106 -7.61 -17.46 -4.79
N GLU A 107 -6.55 -17.25 -5.54
CA GLU A 107 -5.24 -16.86 -5.00
C GLU A 107 -4.75 -15.56 -5.63
N ARG A 108 -4.27 -14.67 -4.78
CA ARG A 108 -3.62 -13.43 -5.18
C ARG A 108 -2.17 -13.47 -4.74
N LEU A 109 -1.26 -13.19 -5.66
CA LEU A 109 0.15 -12.99 -5.38
C LEU A 109 0.54 -11.56 -5.69
N SER A 110 1.10 -10.87 -4.72
CA SER A 110 1.65 -9.53 -4.88
C SER A 110 3.06 -9.45 -4.29
N VAL A 111 3.83 -8.49 -4.79
CA VAL A 111 5.15 -8.15 -4.26
C VAL A 111 5.05 -6.70 -3.77
N ALA A 112 5.57 -6.47 -2.58
CA ALA A 112 5.61 -5.13 -1.99
C ALA A 112 7.04 -4.76 -1.63
N PHE A 113 7.34 -3.47 -1.67
CA PHE A 113 8.56 -2.92 -1.13
C PHE A 113 8.27 -1.57 -0.47
N ASP A 114 9.04 -1.25 0.55
CA ASP A 114 9.05 0.07 1.16
C ASP A 114 10.36 0.78 0.86
N ILE A 115 10.28 2.04 0.49
CA ILE A 115 11.42 2.93 0.33
C ILE A 115 11.66 3.59 1.68
N ALA A 116 12.89 3.49 2.17
CA ALA A 116 13.29 4.09 3.44
C ALA A 116 13.25 5.62 3.36
N THR A 117 12.88 6.27 4.45
CA THR A 117 13.00 7.72 4.56
C THR A 117 14.46 8.11 4.42
N PRO A 118 14.81 9.00 3.46
CA PRO A 118 16.18 9.45 3.32
C PRO A 118 16.68 10.13 4.60
N PRO A 119 18.00 10.05 4.89
CA PRO A 119 18.60 10.77 6.01
C PRO A 119 18.34 12.27 5.88
N THR A 120 18.01 12.93 6.97
CA THR A 120 17.88 14.39 6.98
C THR A 120 19.26 15.01 6.78
N PRO A 121 19.44 15.94 5.81
CA PRO A 121 20.70 16.65 5.66
C PRO A 121 21.08 17.33 6.98
N GLY A 122 22.30 17.05 7.49
CA GLY A 122 22.81 17.62 8.73
C GLY A 122 22.81 16.71 9.96
N HIS A 123 22.26 15.52 9.88
CA HIS A 123 22.41 14.47 10.90
C HIS A 123 23.32 13.36 10.39
N ALA A 124 24.54 13.73 10.01
CA ALA A 124 25.61 12.76 9.90
C ALA A 124 26.05 12.39 11.32
N VAL A 125 25.79 11.15 11.71
CA VAL A 125 26.35 10.57 12.92
C VAL A 125 27.78 10.13 12.62
#